data_a24d4073f950dcca121d2184606ad741
#
_entry.id   a24d4073f950dcca121d2184606ad741
#
_cell.length_a   1.000
_cell.length_b   1.000
_cell.length_c   1.000
_cell.angle_alpha   90.00
_cell.angle_beta   90.00
_cell.angle_gamma   90.00
#
_symmetry.space_group_name_H-M   'P 1'
#
loop_
_entity.id
_entity.type
_entity.pdbx_description
1 polymer ?
#
loop_
_entity_poly.entity_id
_entity_poly.type
_entity_poly.pdbx_seq_one_letter_code
_entity_poly.pdbx_strand_id
1 'polypeptide(L)'
;MFGSMFGKKKDTFASPFTGKLCAITETPDEAFAEKMNGDGFMVQPVAGDVFAPADSTVSFVFETKHAMGLTTKDGREYMLHIGIDTVNLKGNGFTVFVEDGQGVKKGDKLMTFDTAYVKANAPSDVCLCVFTDLPEGKEVVLLKAGNVKALEDAVEIK
;
A
#
# COMPACT_ATOMS: atom_id res chain seq x y z
N MET A 1 31.60 -8.92 -10.63
CA MET A 1 31.48 -8.84 -10.73
C MET A 1 30.99 -8.77 -10.85
N PHE A 2 30.80 -8.92 -11.07
CA PHE A 2 30.48 -8.94 -11.37
C PHE A 2 29.34 -9.12 -11.34
N GLY A 3 28.67 -9.52 -11.23
CA GLY A 3 27.77 -9.85 -11.34
C GLY A 3 26.74 -9.54 -11.01
N SER A 4 26.54 -9.40 -10.45
CA SER A 4 25.91 -8.84 -10.25
C SER A 4 26.11 -8.06 -10.19
N MET A 5 26.72 -8.41 -8.97
CA MET A 5 27.35 -7.34 -9.37
C MET A 5 27.04 -7.09 -10.80
N PHE A 6 27.08 -8.04 -11.44
CA PHE A 6 26.62 -8.02 -12.76
C PHE A 6 25.14 -8.27 -12.81
N GLY A 7 24.60 -8.85 -11.75
CA GLY A 7 23.20 -9.14 -11.66
C GLY A 7 22.37 -7.89 -11.49
N LYS A 8 21.20 -7.87 -12.06
CA LYS A 8 20.24 -6.82 -11.78
C LYS A 8 19.80 -6.93 -10.34
N LYS A 9 19.78 -5.81 -9.66
CA LYS A 9 19.19 -5.72 -8.35
C LYS A 9 17.71 -6.01 -8.47
N LYS A 10 17.16 -6.81 -7.58
CA LYS A 10 15.71 -7.05 -7.54
C LYS A 10 14.99 -5.77 -7.23
N ASP A 11 13.91 -5.52 -7.94
CA ASP A 11 13.06 -4.37 -7.70
C ASP A 11 12.00 -4.77 -6.67
N THR A 12 12.31 -4.56 -5.40
CA THR A 12 11.42 -4.93 -4.29
C THR A 12 10.73 -3.72 -3.71
N PHE A 13 9.59 -3.96 -3.08
CA PHE A 13 8.83 -2.91 -2.43
C PHE A 13 8.36 -3.39 -1.07
N ALA A 14 8.50 -2.52 -0.06
CA ALA A 14 8.14 -2.86 1.31
C ALA A 14 6.64 -2.71 1.55
N SER A 15 6.14 -3.41 2.56
CA SER A 15 4.75 -3.25 2.99
C SER A 15 4.58 -2.01 3.86
N PRO A 16 3.58 -1.18 3.59
CA PRO A 16 3.21 -0.10 4.51
C PRO A 16 2.43 -0.60 5.73
N PHE A 17 1.99 -1.85 5.69
CA PHE A 17 1.04 -2.41 6.65
C PHE A 17 1.61 -3.65 7.35
N THR A 18 1.08 -3.94 8.54
CA THR A 18 1.39 -5.17 9.28
C THR A 18 0.18 -6.09 9.25
N GLY A 19 0.36 -7.32 8.81
CA GLY A 19 -0.71 -8.31 8.79
C GLY A 19 -0.41 -9.45 7.83
N LYS A 20 -1.47 -10.08 7.32
CA LYS A 20 -1.33 -11.19 6.37
C LYS A 20 -1.24 -10.66 4.96
N LEU A 21 -0.12 -10.94 4.32
CA LEU A 21 0.13 -10.55 2.92
C LEU A 21 -0.63 -11.47 1.98
N CYS A 22 -1.35 -10.89 1.04
CA CYS A 22 -2.17 -11.61 0.07
C CYS A 22 -1.99 -11.02 -1.31
N ALA A 23 -2.26 -11.82 -2.33
CA ALA A 23 -2.32 -11.32 -3.70
C ALA A 23 -3.50 -10.35 -3.84
N ILE A 24 -3.34 -9.33 -4.66
CA ILE A 24 -4.42 -8.35 -4.88
C ILE A 24 -5.68 -9.01 -5.46
N THR A 25 -5.52 -10.12 -6.18
CA THR A 25 -6.65 -10.88 -6.73
C THR A 25 -7.57 -11.47 -5.67
N GLU A 26 -7.10 -11.56 -4.41
CA GLU A 26 -7.91 -12.06 -3.29
C GLU A 26 -8.73 -10.97 -2.62
N THR A 27 -8.64 -9.73 -3.09
CA THR A 27 -9.37 -8.61 -2.50
C THR A 27 -10.88 -8.80 -2.68
N PRO A 28 -11.69 -8.61 -1.62
CA PRO A 28 -13.14 -8.72 -1.72
C PRO A 28 -13.78 -7.47 -2.34
N ASP A 29 -13.25 -7.08 -3.49
CA ASP A 29 -13.73 -5.95 -4.29
C ASP A 29 -13.27 -6.20 -5.71
N GLU A 30 -14.21 -6.29 -6.63
CA GLU A 30 -13.96 -6.66 -8.02
C GLU A 30 -12.98 -5.70 -8.70
N ALA A 31 -13.12 -4.39 -8.48
CA ALA A 31 -12.27 -3.41 -9.14
C ALA A 31 -10.80 -3.59 -8.75
N PHE A 32 -10.51 -3.83 -7.47
CA PHE A 32 -9.14 -4.09 -7.03
C PHE A 32 -8.67 -5.48 -7.46
N ALA A 33 -9.50 -6.49 -7.28
CA ALA A 33 -9.13 -7.87 -7.62
C ALA A 33 -8.81 -8.05 -9.11
N GLU A 34 -9.49 -7.29 -9.97
CA GLU A 34 -9.26 -7.31 -11.41
C GLU A 34 -8.21 -6.31 -11.87
N LYS A 35 -7.53 -5.67 -10.92
CA LYS A 35 -6.43 -4.73 -11.19
C LYS A 35 -6.86 -3.54 -12.04
N MET A 36 -8.10 -3.10 -11.89
CA MET A 36 -8.61 -1.96 -12.67
C MET A 36 -7.89 -0.65 -12.35
N ASN A 37 -7.38 -0.52 -11.12
CA ASN A 37 -6.61 0.66 -10.72
C ASN A 37 -5.09 0.42 -10.83
N GLY A 38 -4.67 -0.79 -11.15
CA GLY A 38 -3.29 -1.20 -11.24
C GLY A 38 -3.02 -2.48 -10.47
N ASP A 39 -1.85 -3.04 -10.68
CA ASP A 39 -1.39 -4.20 -9.94
C ASP A 39 -0.84 -3.77 -8.58
N GLY A 40 -0.78 -4.67 -7.63
CA GLY A 40 -0.32 -4.35 -6.30
C GLY A 40 -0.43 -5.55 -5.36
N PHE A 41 -0.67 -5.28 -4.09
CA PHE A 41 -0.84 -6.33 -3.10
C PHE A 41 -1.81 -5.88 -2.02
N MET A 42 -2.28 -6.85 -1.26
CA MET A 42 -3.26 -6.63 -0.21
C MET A 42 -2.74 -7.22 1.10
N VAL A 43 -3.07 -6.57 2.21
CA VAL A 43 -2.73 -7.05 3.55
C VAL A 43 -4.00 -7.09 4.38
N GLN A 44 -4.25 -8.21 5.06
CA GLN A 44 -5.30 -8.31 6.07
C GLN A 44 -4.67 -7.80 7.37
N PRO A 45 -5.04 -6.60 7.83
CA PRO A 45 -4.28 -5.93 8.89
C PRO A 45 -4.49 -6.54 10.26
N VAL A 46 -3.43 -6.51 11.08
CA VAL A 46 -3.51 -6.81 12.51
C VAL A 46 -3.18 -5.58 13.36
N ALA A 47 -2.82 -4.48 12.71
CA ALA A 47 -2.51 -3.21 13.36
C ALA A 47 -2.94 -2.07 12.47
N GLY A 48 -3.24 -0.92 13.05
CA GLY A 48 -3.76 0.24 12.34
C GLY A 48 -2.72 1.27 11.94
N ASP A 49 -1.45 1.04 12.21
CA ASP A 49 -0.40 1.99 11.81
C ASP A 49 0.01 1.76 10.36
N VAL A 50 0.10 2.84 9.60
CA VAL A 50 0.50 2.82 8.19
C VAL A 50 1.76 3.68 8.04
N PHE A 51 2.81 3.08 7.47
CA PHE A 51 4.11 3.72 7.34
C PHE A 51 4.49 3.92 5.87
N ALA A 52 5.31 4.94 5.60
CA ALA A 52 5.84 5.16 4.26
C ALA A 52 6.75 3.99 3.89
N PRO A 53 6.44 3.24 2.81
CA PRO A 53 7.24 2.06 2.43
C PRO A 53 8.52 2.42 1.70
N ALA A 54 8.66 3.67 1.27
CA ALA A 54 9.82 4.18 0.55
C ALA A 54 9.86 5.70 0.70
N ASP A 55 11.05 6.28 0.50
CA ASP A 55 11.17 7.73 0.42
C ASP A 55 10.27 8.21 -0.71
N SER A 56 9.36 9.12 -0.41
CA SER A 56 8.29 9.51 -1.33
C SER A 56 7.86 10.95 -1.11
N THR A 57 7.05 11.44 -2.03
CA THR A 57 6.28 12.66 -1.85
C THR A 57 4.80 12.30 -1.84
N VAL A 58 4.06 12.86 -0.90
CA VAL A 58 2.61 12.66 -0.84
C VAL A 58 1.99 13.48 -1.97
N SER A 59 1.39 12.79 -2.94
CA SER A 59 0.77 13.46 -4.08
C SER A 59 -0.59 14.04 -3.71
N PHE A 60 -1.38 13.26 -2.98
CA PHE A 60 -2.68 13.72 -2.50
C PHE A 60 -3.14 12.84 -1.32
N VAL A 61 -3.96 13.42 -0.46
CA VAL A 61 -4.67 12.71 0.60
C VAL A 61 -6.16 12.89 0.32
N PHE A 62 -6.92 11.79 0.29
CA PHE A 62 -8.36 11.89 0.11
C PHE A 62 -8.98 12.63 1.29
N GLU A 63 -9.97 13.46 1.00
CA GLU A 63 -10.68 14.22 2.03
C GLU A 63 -11.27 13.30 3.09
N THR A 64 -11.71 12.12 2.68
CA THR A 64 -12.26 11.08 3.56
C THR A 64 -11.18 10.24 4.25
N LYS A 65 -9.90 10.56 4.06
CA LYS A 65 -8.74 10.04 4.81
C LYS A 65 -8.47 8.55 4.68
N HIS A 66 -9.23 7.82 3.88
CA HIS A 66 -9.07 6.36 3.74
C HIS A 66 -8.04 5.97 2.68
N ALA A 67 -7.58 6.93 1.91
CA ALA A 67 -6.65 6.67 0.81
C ALA A 67 -5.73 7.86 0.58
N MET A 68 -4.55 7.57 0.06
CA MET A 68 -3.59 8.60 -0.36
C MET A 68 -2.73 8.08 -1.50
N GLY A 69 -2.30 9.00 -2.34
CA GLY A 69 -1.35 8.72 -3.42
C GLY A 69 0.02 9.24 -3.07
N LEU A 70 1.05 8.50 -3.43
CA LEU A 70 2.44 8.89 -3.21
C LEU A 70 3.26 8.57 -4.45
N THR A 71 4.39 9.26 -4.58
CA THR A 71 5.35 9.01 -5.65
C THR A 71 6.73 8.85 -5.03
N THR A 72 7.41 7.74 -5.32
CA THR A 72 8.76 7.52 -4.82
C THR A 72 9.73 8.52 -5.45
N LYS A 73 10.93 8.65 -4.85
CA LYS A 73 11.96 9.54 -5.38
C LYS A 73 12.33 9.22 -6.82
N ASP A 74 12.30 7.94 -7.19
CA ASP A 74 12.63 7.51 -8.55
C ASP A 74 11.41 7.46 -9.49
N GLY A 75 10.26 7.99 -9.03
CA GLY A 75 9.12 8.24 -9.91
C GLY A 75 8.03 7.19 -9.94
N ARG A 76 8.09 6.17 -9.07
CA ARG A 76 7.03 5.16 -9.01
C ARG A 76 5.81 5.71 -8.27
N GLU A 77 4.66 5.63 -8.91
CA GLU A 77 3.41 6.09 -8.32
C GLU A 77 2.67 4.92 -7.67
N TYR A 78 2.18 5.13 -6.46
CA TYR A 78 1.40 4.13 -5.76
C TYR A 78 0.32 4.78 -4.90
N MET A 79 -0.72 4.01 -4.62
CA MET A 79 -1.84 4.45 -3.80
C MET A 79 -2.00 3.49 -2.64
N LEU A 80 -2.20 4.03 -1.45
CA LEU A 80 -2.57 3.27 -0.26
C LEU A 80 -4.05 3.44 -0.03
N HIS A 81 -4.78 2.34 0.12
CA HIS A 81 -6.23 2.35 0.28
C HIS A 81 -6.59 1.46 1.46
N ILE A 82 -7.25 2.02 2.45
CA ILE A 82 -7.57 1.32 3.70
C ILE A 82 -9.04 0.92 3.68
N GLY A 83 -9.28 -0.38 3.72
CA GLY A 83 -10.63 -0.93 3.74
C GLY A 83 -11.33 -0.87 2.40
N ILE A 84 -12.51 -1.47 2.34
CA ILE A 84 -13.37 -1.46 1.16
C ILE A 84 -14.58 -0.59 1.45
N ASP A 85 -14.91 0.30 0.51
CA ASP A 85 -16.02 1.27 0.62
C ASP A 85 -15.89 2.19 1.83
N THR A 86 -14.69 2.40 2.31
CA THR A 86 -14.40 3.22 3.49
C THR A 86 -14.57 4.72 3.23
N VAL A 87 -14.72 5.12 1.98
CA VAL A 87 -15.15 6.48 1.63
C VAL A 87 -16.45 6.84 2.36
N ASN A 88 -17.31 5.86 2.59
CA ASN A 88 -18.59 6.05 3.26
C ASN A 88 -18.47 6.33 4.75
N LEU A 89 -17.29 6.12 5.34
CA LEU A 89 -17.04 6.44 6.75
C LEU A 89 -16.78 7.93 6.98
N LYS A 90 -16.59 8.69 5.89
CA LYS A 90 -16.44 10.16 5.93
C LYS A 90 -15.30 10.63 6.82
N GLY A 91 -14.22 9.86 6.88
CA GLY A 91 -13.04 10.17 7.68
C GLY A 91 -13.07 9.63 9.11
N ASN A 92 -14.20 9.11 9.55
CA ASN A 92 -14.29 8.54 10.90
C ASN A 92 -13.45 7.28 11.00
N GLY A 93 -12.65 7.18 12.05
CA GLY A 93 -11.77 6.03 12.26
C GLY A 93 -10.38 6.21 11.67
N PHE A 94 -10.11 7.32 10.98
CA PHE A 94 -8.81 7.60 10.35
C PHE A 94 -8.18 8.85 10.93
N THR A 95 -6.86 8.80 11.15
CA THR A 95 -6.06 9.96 11.54
C THR A 95 -4.86 10.03 10.60
N VAL A 96 -4.76 11.11 9.85
CA VAL A 96 -3.68 11.31 8.86
C VAL A 96 -2.68 12.32 9.40
N PHE A 97 -1.39 12.01 9.26
CA PHE A 97 -0.31 12.84 9.81
C PHE A 97 0.46 13.61 8.74
N VAL A 98 0.08 13.47 7.49
CA VAL A 98 0.78 14.10 6.35
C VAL A 98 -0.22 14.86 5.50
N GLU A 99 0.29 15.71 4.62
CA GLU A 99 -0.54 16.50 3.73
C GLU A 99 -0.01 16.48 2.30
N ASP A 100 -0.82 16.93 1.36
CA ASP A 100 -0.45 17.02 -0.05
C ASP A 100 0.87 17.77 -0.22
N GLY A 101 1.77 17.21 -1.01
CA GLY A 101 3.06 17.82 -1.30
C GLY A 101 4.17 17.54 -0.30
N GLN A 102 3.85 16.90 0.81
CA GLN A 102 4.86 16.64 1.85
C GLN A 102 5.81 15.52 1.44
N GLY A 103 7.12 15.76 1.65
CA GLY A 103 8.13 14.71 1.52
C GLY A 103 8.15 13.84 2.76
N VAL A 104 8.26 12.54 2.56
CA VAL A 104 8.34 11.55 3.63
C VAL A 104 9.48 10.60 3.38
N LYS A 105 10.04 10.06 4.46
CA LYS A 105 11.10 9.04 4.39
C LYS A 105 10.51 7.69 4.74
N LYS A 106 11.11 6.64 4.20
CA LYS A 106 10.74 5.27 4.57
C LYS A 106 10.69 5.14 6.09
N GLY A 107 9.58 4.66 6.61
CA GLY A 107 9.37 4.51 8.05
C GLY A 107 8.61 5.63 8.72
N ASP A 108 8.38 6.75 8.04
CA ASP A 108 7.55 7.82 8.59
C ASP A 108 6.11 7.33 8.69
N LYS A 109 5.45 7.64 9.81
CA LYS A 109 4.04 7.28 9.99
C LYS A 109 3.17 8.19 9.14
N LEU A 110 2.40 7.60 8.24
CA LEU A 110 1.51 8.34 7.34
C LEU A 110 0.14 8.55 7.96
N MET A 111 -0.39 7.53 8.60
CA MET A 111 -1.72 7.55 9.19
C MET A 111 -1.90 6.40 10.15
N THR A 112 -2.98 6.49 10.94
CA THR A 112 -3.47 5.36 11.71
C THR A 112 -4.96 5.21 11.45
N PHE A 113 -5.47 4.00 11.62
CA PHE A 113 -6.90 3.77 11.57
C PHE A 113 -7.30 2.83 12.70
N ASP A 114 -8.53 3.01 13.15
CA ASP A 114 -9.14 2.18 14.19
C ASP A 114 -9.60 0.88 13.53
N THR A 115 -8.84 -0.19 13.71
CA THR A 115 -9.12 -1.47 13.05
C THR A 115 -10.50 -2.02 13.43
N ALA A 116 -10.87 -1.91 14.69
CA ALA A 116 -12.17 -2.40 15.16
C ALA A 116 -13.32 -1.61 14.54
N TYR A 117 -13.16 -0.28 14.48
CA TYR A 117 -14.20 0.59 13.90
C TYR A 117 -14.37 0.31 12.40
N VAL A 118 -13.27 0.22 11.66
CA VAL A 118 -13.33 -0.05 10.22
C VAL A 118 -13.95 -1.42 9.96
N LYS A 119 -13.52 -2.43 10.72
CA LYS A 119 -14.05 -3.78 10.58
C LYS A 119 -15.55 -3.85 10.86
N ALA A 120 -16.02 -3.08 11.84
CA ALA A 120 -17.44 -3.07 12.22
C ALA A 120 -18.32 -2.25 11.27
N ASN A 121 -17.75 -1.26 10.58
CA ASN A 121 -18.54 -0.29 9.82
C ASN A 121 -18.29 -0.28 8.31
N ALA A 122 -17.38 -1.12 7.82
CA ALA A 122 -17.10 -1.25 6.39
C ALA A 122 -17.22 -2.71 5.97
N PRO A 123 -17.43 -2.98 4.67
CA PRO A 123 -17.48 -4.35 4.16
C PRO A 123 -16.22 -5.16 4.42
N SER A 124 -15.06 -4.51 4.48
CA SER A 124 -13.79 -5.17 4.76
C SER A 124 -12.77 -4.15 5.26
N ASP A 125 -11.83 -4.61 6.08
CA ASP A 125 -10.74 -3.79 6.60
C ASP A 125 -9.42 -4.02 5.86
N VAL A 126 -9.41 -4.77 4.76
CA VAL A 126 -8.17 -5.05 4.02
C VAL A 126 -7.51 -3.77 3.54
N CYS A 127 -6.19 -3.78 3.56
CA CYS A 127 -5.38 -2.63 3.15
C CYS A 127 -4.69 -2.95 1.84
N LEU A 128 -4.67 -1.98 0.93
CA LEU A 128 -4.14 -2.17 -0.42
C LEU A 128 -3.00 -1.19 -0.70
N CYS A 129 -1.98 -1.70 -1.37
CA CYS A 129 -0.96 -0.89 -1.99
C CYS A 129 -1.03 -1.18 -3.49
N VAL A 130 -1.43 -0.18 -4.27
CA VAL A 130 -1.68 -0.32 -5.70
C VAL A 130 -0.70 0.55 -6.45
N PHE A 131 0.02 -0.04 -7.40
CA PHE A 131 0.94 0.70 -8.26
C PHE A 131 0.15 1.18 -9.48
N THR A 132 -0.03 2.49 -9.58
CA THR A 132 -0.93 3.09 -10.57
C THR A 132 -0.25 3.41 -11.89
N ASP A 133 1.06 3.22 -11.97
CA ASP A 133 1.86 3.64 -13.13
C ASP A 133 2.96 2.63 -13.46
N LEU A 134 2.66 1.34 -13.40
CA LEU A 134 3.65 0.33 -13.78
C LEU A 134 3.77 0.28 -15.30
N PRO A 135 5.01 0.16 -15.81
CA PRO A 135 5.20 -0.06 -17.24
C PRO A 135 4.50 -1.33 -17.70
N GLU A 136 4.05 -1.32 -18.95
CA GLU A 136 3.45 -2.51 -19.56
C GLU A 136 4.40 -3.70 -19.47
N GLY A 137 3.86 -4.88 -19.16
CA GLY A 137 4.62 -6.10 -19.03
C GLY A 137 5.21 -6.34 -17.64
N LYS A 138 5.13 -5.37 -16.75
CA LYS A 138 5.54 -5.54 -15.36
C LYS A 138 4.41 -6.12 -14.53
N GLU A 139 4.76 -6.97 -13.58
CA GLU A 139 3.77 -7.50 -12.63
C GLU A 139 4.34 -7.54 -11.22
N VAL A 140 3.44 -7.57 -10.24
CA VAL A 140 3.77 -7.62 -8.83
C VAL A 140 3.73 -9.08 -8.39
N VAL A 141 4.82 -9.55 -7.78
CA VAL A 141 4.95 -10.93 -7.33
C VAL A 141 5.23 -10.93 -5.84
N LEU A 142 4.46 -11.68 -5.06
CA LEU A 142 4.66 -11.77 -3.62
C LEU A 142 6.00 -12.46 -3.31
N LEU A 143 6.77 -11.88 -2.40
CA LEU A 143 8.05 -12.46 -1.96
C LEU A 143 7.86 -13.53 -0.91
N LYS A 144 6.72 -13.57 -0.24
CA LYS A 144 6.44 -14.51 0.83
C LYS A 144 4.94 -14.74 0.95
N ALA A 145 4.58 -15.81 1.61
CA ALA A 145 3.20 -16.07 2.01
C ALA A 145 3.09 -15.81 3.52
N GLY A 146 1.90 -15.44 3.96
CA GLY A 146 1.62 -15.26 5.38
C GLY A 146 1.96 -13.88 5.92
N ASN A 147 2.40 -13.83 7.15
CA ASN A 147 2.53 -12.55 7.85
C ASN A 147 3.69 -11.70 7.34
N VAL A 148 3.44 -10.41 7.26
CA VAL A 148 4.43 -9.40 6.94
C VAL A 148 4.35 -8.29 7.99
N LYS A 149 5.51 -7.76 8.37
CA LYS A 149 5.57 -6.56 9.20
C LYS A 149 5.75 -5.35 8.30
N ALA A 150 5.19 -4.23 8.70
CA ALA A 150 5.42 -2.99 7.98
C ALA A 150 6.92 -2.77 7.78
N LEU A 151 7.29 -2.31 6.60
CA LEU A 151 8.65 -2.00 6.17
C LEU A 151 9.50 -3.22 5.77
N GLU A 152 8.98 -4.45 5.94
CA GLU A 152 9.61 -5.61 5.31
C GLU A 152 9.31 -5.61 3.81
N ASP A 153 10.27 -6.09 3.00
CA ASP A 153 10.01 -6.28 1.58
C ASP A 153 8.89 -7.30 1.39
N ALA A 154 7.88 -6.91 0.68
CA ALA A 154 6.67 -7.72 0.51
C ALA A 154 6.57 -8.30 -0.89
N VAL A 155 6.97 -7.54 -1.90
CA VAL A 155 6.79 -7.90 -3.30
C VAL A 155 8.02 -7.57 -4.12
N GLU A 156 8.11 -8.23 -5.27
CA GLU A 156 9.06 -7.90 -6.32
C GLU A 156 8.25 -7.46 -7.54
N ILE A 157 8.73 -6.43 -8.22
CA ILE A 157 8.13 -5.94 -9.45
C ILE A 157 9.02 -6.39 -10.60
N LYS A 158 8.51 -7.24 -11.47
CA LYS A 158 9.31 -7.82 -12.55
C LYS A 158 8.55 -8.05 -13.85
#